data_303fbd7327c18c4cdea31dae1696713f
#
_entry.id   303fbd7327c18c4cdea31dae1696713f
#
_cell.length_a   1.000
_cell.length_b   1.000
_cell.length_c   1.000
_cell.angle_alpha   90.00
_cell.angle_beta   90.00
_cell.angle_gamma   90.00
#
_symmetry.space_group_name_H-M   'P 1'
#
loop_
_entity.id
_entity.type
_entity.pdbx_description
1 polymer ?
#
loop_
_entity_poly.entity_id
_entity_poly.type
_entity_poly.pdbx_seq_one_letter_code
_entity_poly.pdbx_strand_id
1 'polypeptide(L)'
;MRYIVVMVLMFFCGNQAFSQNFEIGPYIGGANYIGDVGNTTYINPKDPVFGGLLKWNRSDRHAFRFSLLYAKIEADDANSNEGRRQQRGYSFSNTIAEASLGLEFTFWEWDVHSDAYQSTPYLYTGVSYYYAKHFMLKNNAYTNPANNELQEAGNNWEFSIPMAIGYKQTLSSFMAGGIELGARYTFTDNIDGSQPSEVDGSYRLKDFGNRNTTDWYVFTGIYLTFNFGHRSCYNEY
;
A
#
# COMPACT_ATOMS: atom_id res chain seq x y z
N MET A 1 23.11 -4.17 -30.69
CA MET A 1 23.28 -4.18 -29.20
C MET A 1 24.30 -3.16 -28.67
N ARG A 2 25.52 -3.04 -29.26
CA ARG A 2 26.54 -2.07 -28.77
C ARG A 2 26.04 -0.61 -28.72
N TYR A 3 25.30 -0.16 -29.74
CA TYR A 3 24.81 1.22 -29.84
C TYR A 3 23.65 1.51 -28.89
N ILE A 4 22.84 0.52 -28.52
CA ILE A 4 21.74 0.67 -27.54
C ILE A 4 22.30 0.90 -26.14
N VAL A 5 23.36 0.18 -25.78
CA VAL A 5 24.06 0.37 -24.49
C VAL A 5 24.69 1.76 -24.39
N VAL A 6 25.32 2.23 -25.49
CA VAL A 6 25.90 3.58 -25.55
C VAL A 6 24.81 4.67 -25.48
N MET A 7 23.68 4.46 -26.15
CA MET A 7 22.55 5.40 -26.12
C MET A 7 21.91 5.47 -24.72
N VAL A 8 21.76 4.33 -24.04
CA VAL A 8 21.29 4.26 -22.66
C VAL A 8 22.28 4.94 -21.70
N LEU A 9 23.59 4.72 -21.87
CA LEU A 9 24.62 5.38 -21.09
C LEU A 9 24.64 6.90 -21.32
N MET A 10 24.50 7.38 -22.56
CA MET A 10 24.39 8.81 -22.86
C MET A 10 23.12 9.44 -22.25
N PHE A 11 22.01 8.72 -22.21
CA PHE A 11 20.79 9.18 -21.57
C PHE A 11 20.95 9.36 -20.04
N PHE A 12 21.75 8.51 -19.41
CA PHE A 12 22.09 8.63 -17.98
C PHE A 12 23.12 9.72 -17.69
N CYS A 13 24.03 10.02 -18.61
CA CYS A 13 25.05 11.07 -18.43
C CYS A 13 24.55 12.49 -18.69
N GLY A 14 23.41 12.66 -19.37
CA GLY A 14 22.87 13.97 -19.78
C GLY A 14 22.12 14.75 -18.71
N ASN A 15 21.88 14.18 -17.52
CA ASN A 15 21.00 14.78 -16.51
C ASN A 15 21.74 15.35 -15.28
N GLN A 16 22.94 15.86 -15.44
CA GLN A 16 23.77 16.33 -14.32
C GLN A 16 23.45 17.74 -13.78
N ALA A 17 22.32 18.35 -14.16
CA ALA A 17 22.12 19.78 -13.84
C ALA A 17 20.87 20.13 -13.02
N PHE A 18 20.16 19.15 -12.47
CA PHE A 18 19.06 19.45 -11.55
C PHE A 18 19.44 19.01 -10.14
N SER A 19 19.43 19.95 -9.20
CA SER A 19 19.44 19.66 -7.77
C SER A 19 18.36 18.60 -7.49
N GLN A 20 18.77 17.35 -7.39
CA GLN A 20 17.82 16.24 -7.26
C GLN A 20 17.42 16.15 -5.80
N ASN A 21 16.20 16.58 -5.51
CA ASN A 21 15.63 16.58 -4.17
C ASN A 21 14.98 15.22 -3.91
N PHE A 22 15.81 14.24 -3.57
CA PHE A 22 15.33 12.90 -3.21
C PHE A 22 15.25 12.73 -1.71
N GLU A 23 14.18 12.07 -1.29
CA GLU A 23 14.04 11.54 0.06
C GLU A 23 13.90 10.01 -0.04
N ILE A 24 14.62 9.29 0.80
CA ILE A 24 14.48 7.82 0.92
C ILE A 24 14.40 7.42 2.39
N GLY A 25 13.59 6.43 2.69
CA GLY A 25 13.54 5.94 4.05
C GLY A 25 12.58 4.80 4.30
N PRO A 26 12.61 4.22 5.51
CA PRO A 26 11.74 3.15 5.92
C PRO A 26 10.32 3.63 6.26
N TYR A 27 9.38 2.70 6.09
CA TYR A 27 7.98 2.78 6.53
C TYR A 27 7.67 1.59 7.42
N ILE A 28 7.03 1.83 8.56
CA ILE A 28 6.55 0.80 9.47
C ILE A 28 5.17 1.17 9.99
N GLY A 29 4.33 0.16 10.22
CA GLY A 29 2.98 0.42 10.73
C GLY A 29 2.16 -0.84 10.90
N GLY A 30 0.86 -0.66 10.88
CA GLY A 30 -0.13 -1.71 10.92
C GLY A 30 -1.06 -1.67 9.71
N ALA A 31 -1.48 -2.86 9.32
CA ALA A 31 -2.45 -3.09 8.26
C ALA A 31 -3.77 -3.60 8.82
N ASN A 32 -4.85 -3.35 8.12
CA ASN A 32 -6.12 -4.01 8.33
C ASN A 32 -6.87 -4.21 7.01
N TYR A 33 -7.65 -5.25 6.97
CA TYR A 33 -8.53 -5.59 5.88
C TYR A 33 -9.93 -4.99 6.11
N ILE A 34 -10.61 -4.64 5.01
CA ILE A 34 -12.00 -4.17 4.99
C ILE A 34 -12.71 -4.85 3.82
N GLY A 35 -13.69 -5.69 4.11
CA GLY A 35 -14.46 -6.42 3.12
C GLY A 35 -15.52 -7.30 3.76
N ASP A 36 -15.71 -8.47 3.22
CA ASP A 36 -16.81 -9.37 3.59
C ASP A 36 -16.54 -10.21 4.85
N VAL A 37 -15.29 -10.27 5.31
CA VAL A 37 -14.87 -11.06 6.46
C VAL A 37 -14.40 -10.17 7.60
N GLY A 38 -14.70 -10.57 8.83
CA GLY A 38 -14.19 -9.93 10.04
C GLY A 38 -14.95 -8.67 10.46
N ASN A 39 -14.22 -7.74 11.08
CA ASN A 39 -14.78 -6.53 11.63
C ASN A 39 -14.99 -5.46 10.55
N THR A 40 -16.03 -4.65 10.68
CA THR A 40 -16.34 -3.53 9.78
C THR A 40 -15.63 -2.22 10.13
N THR A 41 -14.69 -2.25 11.07
CA THR A 41 -13.94 -1.05 11.48
C THR A 41 -12.93 -0.65 10.42
N TYR A 42 -13.04 0.59 9.91
CA TYR A 42 -12.19 1.09 8.83
C TYR A 42 -10.72 1.25 9.20
N ILE A 43 -10.43 1.63 10.44
CA ILE A 43 -9.06 1.84 10.93
C ILE A 43 -8.86 0.96 12.16
N ASN A 44 -8.13 -0.13 11.98
CA ASN A 44 -7.84 -1.10 13.02
C ASN A 44 -6.52 -1.82 12.73
N PRO A 45 -5.38 -1.09 12.79
CA PRO A 45 -4.07 -1.63 12.43
C PRO A 45 -3.66 -2.75 13.39
N LYS A 46 -3.89 -3.99 13.00
CA LYS A 46 -3.56 -5.19 13.79
C LYS A 46 -2.32 -5.90 13.28
N ASP A 47 -2.18 -5.93 11.97
CA ASP A 47 -1.17 -6.74 11.30
C ASP A 47 0.01 -5.88 10.88
N PRO A 48 1.24 -6.40 10.92
CA PRO A 48 2.42 -5.59 10.62
C PRO A 48 2.51 -5.21 9.15
N VAL A 49 2.92 -3.97 8.87
CA VAL A 49 3.36 -3.51 7.56
C VAL A 49 4.73 -2.85 7.69
N PHE A 50 5.62 -3.14 6.76
CA PHE A 50 6.94 -2.54 6.68
C PHE A 50 7.40 -2.41 5.22
N GLY A 51 8.32 -1.50 5.00
CA GLY A 51 8.88 -1.29 3.67
C GLY A 51 9.68 -0.01 3.54
N GLY A 52 9.70 0.56 2.35
CA GLY A 52 10.48 1.75 2.07
C GLY A 52 9.78 2.70 1.10
N LEU A 53 10.15 3.97 1.20
CA LEU A 53 9.67 5.06 0.38
C LEU A 53 10.86 5.72 -0.32
N LEU A 54 10.65 6.08 -1.57
CA LEU A 54 11.53 6.97 -2.33
C LEU A 54 10.66 8.10 -2.87
N LYS A 55 11.02 9.34 -2.54
CA LYS A 55 10.31 10.54 -3.02
C LYS A 55 11.26 11.39 -3.85
N TRP A 56 10.75 11.90 -4.95
CA TRP A 56 11.38 12.91 -5.77
C TRP A 56 10.57 14.19 -5.69
N ASN A 57 11.05 15.14 -4.90
CA ASN A 57 10.42 16.44 -4.73
C ASN A 57 10.67 17.28 -5.98
N ARG A 58 9.65 17.40 -6.83
CA ARG A 58 9.72 18.12 -8.09
C ARG A 58 9.48 19.61 -7.92
N SER A 59 8.74 19.99 -6.89
CA SER A 59 8.45 21.36 -6.48
C SER A 59 8.11 21.39 -4.99
N ASP A 60 7.97 22.56 -4.43
CA ASP A 60 7.64 22.77 -3.01
C ASP A 60 6.30 22.16 -2.58
N ARG A 61 5.47 21.75 -3.54
CA ARG A 61 4.15 21.17 -3.25
C ARG A 61 3.89 19.83 -3.90
N HIS A 62 4.76 19.35 -4.76
CA HIS A 62 4.55 18.10 -5.49
C HIS A 62 5.79 17.23 -5.45
N ALA A 63 5.59 15.99 -5.04
CA ALA A 63 6.61 14.95 -5.09
C ALA A 63 6.08 13.70 -5.79
N PHE A 64 6.89 13.12 -6.66
CA PHE A 64 6.65 11.74 -7.11
C PHE A 64 7.14 10.79 -6.03
N ARG A 65 6.30 9.82 -5.68
CA ARG A 65 6.61 8.85 -4.65
C ARG A 65 6.53 7.43 -5.21
N PHE A 66 7.58 6.68 -4.97
CA PHE A 66 7.62 5.24 -5.14
C PHE A 66 7.67 4.57 -3.78
N SER A 67 6.90 3.50 -3.58
CA SER A 67 6.87 2.75 -2.33
C SER A 67 6.93 1.26 -2.60
N LEU A 68 7.67 0.55 -1.75
CA LEU A 68 7.66 -0.92 -1.68
C LEU A 68 7.24 -1.30 -0.27
N LEU A 69 6.10 -1.95 -0.13
CA LEU A 69 5.52 -2.31 1.16
C LEU A 69 5.22 -3.81 1.21
N TYR A 70 5.46 -4.40 2.35
CA TYR A 70 5.13 -5.78 2.66
C TYR A 70 4.25 -5.80 3.91
N ALA A 71 3.10 -6.44 3.81
CA ALA A 71 2.10 -6.46 4.85
C ALA A 71 1.51 -7.86 5.01
N LYS A 72 1.11 -8.18 6.23
CA LYS A 72 0.17 -9.24 6.53
C LYS A 72 -1.19 -8.63 6.74
N ILE A 73 -2.24 -9.29 6.31
CA ILE A 73 -3.63 -8.94 6.60
C ILE A 73 -4.37 -10.17 7.09
N GLU A 74 -5.12 -10.01 8.15
CA GLU A 74 -5.95 -11.07 8.74
C GLU A 74 -7.34 -10.53 9.06
N ALA A 75 -8.36 -11.36 8.84
CA ALA A 75 -9.69 -11.09 9.34
C ALA A 75 -10.33 -12.37 9.86
N ASP A 76 -11.11 -12.20 10.94
CA ASP A 76 -11.81 -13.29 11.61
C ASP A 76 -13.22 -12.81 11.97
N ASP A 77 -14.21 -13.58 11.52
CA ASP A 77 -15.61 -13.33 11.76
C ASP A 77 -15.99 -13.41 13.25
N ALA A 78 -15.26 -14.16 14.05
CA ALA A 78 -15.46 -14.22 15.49
C ALA A 78 -15.29 -12.84 16.15
N ASN A 79 -14.47 -11.97 15.55
CA ASN A 79 -14.22 -10.60 16.00
C ASN A 79 -15.17 -9.57 15.38
N SER A 80 -16.13 -10.00 14.57
CA SER A 80 -17.09 -9.10 13.92
C SER A 80 -18.14 -8.58 14.89
N ASN A 81 -18.62 -7.38 14.64
CA ASN A 81 -19.78 -6.81 15.34
C ASN A 81 -21.12 -7.26 14.74
N GLU A 82 -21.09 -8.03 13.65
CA GLU A 82 -22.28 -8.53 12.96
C GLU A 82 -22.56 -10.00 13.31
N GLY A 83 -23.72 -10.28 13.87
CA GLY A 83 -24.11 -11.63 14.31
C GLY A 83 -24.09 -12.69 13.19
N ARG A 84 -24.37 -12.30 11.94
CA ARG A 84 -24.29 -13.22 10.78
C ARG A 84 -22.87 -13.67 10.50
N ARG A 85 -21.90 -12.77 10.59
CA ARG A 85 -20.48 -13.07 10.42
C ARG A 85 -19.99 -13.95 11.56
N GLN A 86 -20.36 -13.65 12.80
CA GLN A 86 -20.03 -14.48 13.96
C GLN A 86 -20.57 -15.92 13.81
N GLN A 87 -21.80 -16.09 13.29
CA GLN A 87 -22.37 -17.41 13.04
C GLN A 87 -21.65 -18.15 11.90
N ARG A 88 -21.13 -17.44 10.92
CA ARG A 88 -20.35 -18.02 9.83
C ARG A 88 -18.98 -18.52 10.31
N GLY A 89 -18.32 -17.78 11.20
CA GLY A 89 -17.08 -18.18 11.84
C GLY A 89 -15.91 -18.40 10.87
N TYR A 90 -15.87 -17.63 9.78
CA TYR A 90 -14.82 -17.71 8.76
C TYR A 90 -13.63 -16.84 9.13
N SER A 91 -12.42 -17.27 8.81
CA SER A 91 -11.21 -16.48 9.00
C SER A 91 -10.22 -16.73 7.87
N PHE A 92 -9.43 -15.70 7.54
CA PHE A 92 -8.34 -15.82 6.58
C PHE A 92 -7.12 -15.04 7.03
N SER A 93 -5.98 -15.40 6.45
CA SER A 93 -4.71 -14.68 6.58
C SER A 93 -4.04 -14.62 5.22
N ASN A 94 -3.67 -13.42 4.79
CA ASN A 94 -3.03 -13.19 3.51
C ASN A 94 -1.79 -12.31 3.66
N THR A 95 -0.91 -12.39 2.69
CA THR A 95 0.31 -11.59 2.62
C THR A 95 0.26 -10.74 1.36
N ILE A 96 0.50 -9.45 1.51
CA ILE A 96 0.53 -8.47 0.43
C ILE A 96 1.95 -7.96 0.26
N ALA A 97 2.48 -8.05 -0.97
CA ALA A 97 3.67 -7.34 -1.39
C ALA A 97 3.26 -6.31 -2.44
N GLU A 98 3.39 -5.03 -2.11
CA GLU A 98 2.91 -3.91 -2.92
C GLU A 98 4.07 -3.04 -3.42
N ALA A 99 4.04 -2.73 -4.72
CA ALA A 99 4.83 -1.66 -5.32
C ALA A 99 3.88 -0.57 -5.79
N SER A 100 4.07 0.66 -5.35
CA SER A 100 3.22 1.79 -5.75
C SER A 100 4.01 2.97 -6.29
N LEU A 101 3.43 3.65 -7.27
CA LEU A 101 3.96 4.87 -7.86
C LEU A 101 2.85 5.91 -7.93
N GLY A 102 3.10 7.12 -7.43
CA GLY A 102 2.08 8.15 -7.42
C GLY A 102 2.61 9.54 -7.13
N LEU A 103 1.67 10.44 -6.92
CA LEU A 103 1.90 11.85 -6.63
C LEU A 103 1.53 12.14 -5.18
N GLU A 104 2.45 12.76 -4.46
CA GLU A 104 2.22 13.35 -3.16
C GLU A 104 2.06 14.86 -3.32
N PHE A 105 0.96 15.41 -2.83
CA PHE A 105 0.66 16.84 -2.81
C PHE A 105 0.68 17.36 -1.39
N THR A 106 1.50 18.38 -1.10
CA THR A 106 1.60 19.04 0.20
C THR A 106 0.79 20.33 0.22
N PHE A 107 0.05 20.56 1.31
CA PHE A 107 -0.80 21.76 1.44
C PHE A 107 0.01 23.02 1.70
N TRP A 108 1.12 22.90 2.41
CA TRP A 108 2.07 23.98 2.63
C TRP A 108 3.37 23.69 1.89
N GLU A 109 4.17 24.72 1.66
CA GLU A 109 5.48 24.60 1.02
C GLU A 109 6.38 23.66 1.80
N TRP A 110 7.09 22.83 1.08
CA TRP A 110 7.99 21.81 1.60
C TRP A 110 9.31 21.86 0.84
N ASP A 111 10.28 22.57 1.42
CA ASP A 111 11.64 22.66 0.89
C ASP A 111 12.57 21.71 1.66
N VAL A 112 13.03 20.67 1.01
CA VAL A 112 13.92 19.65 1.60
C VAL A 112 15.32 20.18 1.94
N HIS A 113 15.65 21.38 1.45
CA HIS A 113 16.94 22.05 1.70
C HIS A 113 16.85 23.18 2.73
N SER A 114 15.68 23.49 3.20
CA SER A 114 15.47 24.51 4.23
C SER A 114 16.01 24.03 5.58
N ASP A 115 16.76 24.87 6.26
CA ASP A 115 17.16 24.66 7.66
C ASP A 115 16.03 25.03 8.65
N ALA A 116 14.96 25.66 8.15
CA ALA A 116 13.82 26.01 8.97
C ALA A 116 12.97 24.77 9.32
N TYR A 117 12.39 24.78 10.50
CA TYR A 117 11.39 23.79 10.86
C TYR A 117 10.16 23.94 9.97
N GLN A 118 9.81 22.86 9.29
CA GLN A 118 8.64 22.80 8.41
C GLN A 118 7.74 21.63 8.81
N SER A 119 6.46 21.82 8.60
CA SER A 119 5.49 20.74 8.74
C SER A 119 4.33 20.96 7.79
N THR A 120 3.77 19.89 7.25
CA THR A 120 2.68 19.99 6.28
C THR A 120 1.82 18.72 6.26
N PRO A 121 0.49 18.87 6.21
CA PRO A 121 -0.34 17.76 5.79
C PRO A 121 -0.15 17.52 4.29
N TYR A 122 -0.42 16.29 3.86
CA TYR A 122 -0.32 15.91 2.45
C TYR A 122 -1.37 14.87 2.06
N LEU A 123 -1.62 14.81 0.77
CA LEU A 123 -2.38 13.74 0.13
C LEU A 123 -1.47 12.97 -0.82
N TYR A 124 -1.68 11.68 -0.90
CA TYR A 124 -0.99 10.81 -1.85
C TYR A 124 -2.00 9.96 -2.61
N THR A 125 -1.81 9.86 -3.91
CA THR A 125 -2.56 8.92 -4.76
C THR A 125 -1.71 8.49 -5.95
N GLY A 126 -2.08 7.35 -6.54
CA GLY A 126 -1.34 6.80 -7.66
C GLY A 126 -1.89 5.47 -8.14
N VAL A 127 -0.99 4.63 -8.60
CA VAL A 127 -1.29 3.26 -8.99
C VAL A 127 -0.38 2.34 -8.19
N SER A 128 -0.90 1.25 -7.69
CA SER A 128 -0.13 0.20 -7.09
C SER A 128 -0.36 -1.14 -7.79
N TYR A 129 0.68 -1.94 -7.79
CA TYR A 129 0.68 -3.30 -8.27
C TYR A 129 1.07 -4.19 -7.10
N TYR A 130 0.18 -5.08 -6.71
CA TYR A 130 0.38 -5.90 -5.53
C TYR A 130 0.22 -7.38 -5.84
N TYR A 131 0.96 -8.17 -5.07
CA TYR A 131 0.88 -9.60 -5.06
C TYR A 131 0.08 -10.04 -3.83
N ALA A 132 -0.92 -10.87 -4.04
CA ALA A 132 -1.69 -11.51 -2.97
C ALA A 132 -1.99 -12.96 -3.33
N LYS A 133 -2.19 -13.79 -2.31
CA LYS A 133 -2.70 -15.14 -2.49
C LYS A 133 -4.19 -15.09 -2.71
N HIS A 134 -4.66 -15.88 -3.66
CA HIS A 134 -6.08 -16.14 -3.85
C HIS A 134 -6.46 -17.42 -3.12
N PHE A 135 -7.58 -17.39 -2.46
CA PHE A 135 -8.09 -18.53 -1.69
C PHE A 135 -9.32 -19.14 -2.34
N MET A 136 -9.49 -20.43 -2.15
CA MET A 136 -10.74 -21.16 -2.42
C MET A 136 -11.11 -21.99 -1.21
N LEU A 137 -12.40 -22.15 -0.96
CA LEU A 137 -12.92 -23.07 0.03
C LEU A 137 -12.96 -24.49 -0.54
N LYS A 138 -12.26 -25.41 0.09
CA LYS A 138 -12.30 -26.82 -0.28
C LYS A 138 -13.52 -27.48 0.35
N ASN A 139 -14.50 -27.81 -0.47
CA ASN A 139 -15.64 -28.70 -0.18
C ASN A 139 -16.40 -28.56 1.15
N ASN A 140 -17.73 -28.35 1.02
CA ASN A 140 -18.74 -28.55 2.06
C ASN A 140 -18.88 -27.47 3.16
N ALA A 141 -18.68 -26.20 2.82
CA ALA A 141 -19.03 -25.07 3.69
C ALA A 141 -20.46 -25.06 4.25
N TYR A 142 -21.33 -25.94 3.75
CA TYR A 142 -22.75 -26.00 4.17
C TYR A 142 -23.06 -26.98 5.29
N THR A 143 -22.19 -27.95 5.54
CA THR A 143 -22.49 -28.99 6.55
C THR A 143 -21.71 -28.83 7.85
N ASN A 144 -20.60 -28.13 7.84
CA ASN A 144 -19.86 -27.88 9.07
C ASN A 144 -18.88 -26.69 8.89
N PRO A 145 -19.19 -25.49 9.43
CA PRO A 145 -18.30 -24.33 9.35
C PRO A 145 -16.91 -24.54 9.93
N ALA A 146 -16.78 -25.44 10.89
CA ALA A 146 -15.51 -25.77 11.54
C ALA A 146 -14.52 -26.56 10.66
N ASN A 147 -14.95 -27.10 9.52
CA ASN A 147 -14.14 -27.91 8.60
C ASN A 147 -13.79 -27.17 7.30
N ASN A 148 -13.94 -25.85 7.25
CA ASN A 148 -13.61 -25.03 6.09
C ASN A 148 -12.09 -24.89 5.95
N GLU A 149 -11.46 -25.83 5.26
CA GLU A 149 -10.07 -25.71 4.86
C GLU A 149 -9.98 -24.74 3.67
N LEU A 150 -9.30 -23.60 3.91
CA LEU A 150 -8.85 -22.72 2.86
C LEU A 150 -7.72 -23.39 2.07
N GLN A 151 -7.90 -23.53 0.76
CA GLN A 151 -6.84 -23.89 -0.15
C GLN A 151 -6.36 -22.64 -0.88
N GLU A 152 -5.05 -22.51 -1.05
CA GLU A 152 -4.50 -21.52 -1.95
C GLU A 152 -4.86 -21.90 -3.38
N ALA A 153 -5.65 -21.05 -4.05
CA ALA A 153 -6.10 -21.26 -5.45
C ALA A 153 -5.06 -20.79 -6.46
N GLY A 154 -4.04 -20.10 -5.99
CA GLY A 154 -2.98 -19.50 -6.80
C GLY A 154 -2.52 -18.18 -6.23
N ASN A 155 -1.63 -17.54 -6.98
CA ASN A 155 -1.08 -16.24 -6.64
C ASN A 155 -1.34 -15.31 -7.83
N ASN A 156 -1.88 -14.15 -7.58
CA ASN A 156 -2.12 -13.18 -8.64
C ASN A 156 -1.49 -11.84 -8.30
N TRP A 157 -1.04 -11.20 -9.38
CA TRP A 157 -0.63 -9.81 -9.36
C TRP A 157 -1.80 -8.96 -9.83
N GLU A 158 -2.18 -7.99 -9.05
CA GLU A 158 -3.33 -7.15 -9.32
C GLU A 158 -3.02 -5.67 -9.09
N PHE A 159 -3.88 -4.82 -9.66
CA PHE A 159 -3.77 -3.38 -9.49
C PHE A 159 -4.66 -2.90 -8.36
N SER A 160 -4.22 -1.83 -7.70
CA SER A 160 -5.06 -1.06 -6.80
C SER A 160 -4.76 0.44 -6.91
N ILE A 161 -5.64 1.25 -6.35
CA ILE A 161 -5.48 2.70 -6.27
C ILE A 161 -5.18 3.04 -4.81
N PRO A 162 -3.93 3.40 -4.47
CA PRO A 162 -3.60 3.91 -3.16
C PRO A 162 -4.11 5.34 -3.00
N MET A 163 -4.73 5.61 -1.87
CA MET A 163 -5.18 6.94 -1.45
C MET A 163 -4.77 7.13 0.00
N ALA A 164 -3.89 8.09 0.27
CA ALA A 164 -3.41 8.32 1.61
C ALA A 164 -3.49 9.79 2.00
N ILE A 165 -3.72 10.02 3.29
CA ILE A 165 -3.57 11.30 3.96
C ILE A 165 -2.49 11.14 5.02
N GLY A 166 -1.63 12.12 5.13
CA GLY A 166 -0.58 12.11 6.13
C GLY A 166 -0.19 13.51 6.60
N TYR A 167 0.67 13.51 7.59
CA TYR A 167 1.30 14.70 8.11
C TYR A 167 2.79 14.45 8.23
N LYS A 168 3.60 15.36 7.73
CA LYS A 168 5.06 15.26 7.78
C LYS A 168 5.68 16.51 8.38
N GLN A 169 6.84 16.32 9.00
CA GLN A 169 7.62 17.40 9.59
C GLN A 169 9.11 17.16 9.47
N THR A 170 9.87 18.24 9.43
CA THR A 170 11.33 18.21 9.48
C THR A 170 11.77 17.82 10.90
N LEU A 171 12.66 16.86 11.02
CA LEU A 171 13.28 16.45 12.28
C LEU A 171 14.70 16.98 12.40
N SER A 172 15.40 17.11 11.28
CA SER A 172 16.71 17.75 11.17
C SER A 172 16.91 18.29 9.75
N SER A 173 18.00 18.96 9.48
CA SER A 173 18.36 19.48 8.14
C SER A 173 18.46 18.41 7.04
N PHE A 174 18.58 17.14 7.39
CA PHE A 174 18.69 16.02 6.46
C PHE A 174 17.65 14.92 6.68
N MET A 175 16.72 15.11 7.62
CA MET A 175 15.78 14.06 8.02
C MET A 175 14.37 14.62 8.23
N ALA A 176 13.37 13.95 7.67
CA ALA A 176 11.97 14.22 7.90
C ALA A 176 11.25 12.97 8.40
N GLY A 177 10.19 13.16 9.15
CA GLY A 177 9.33 12.09 9.63
C GLY A 177 7.86 12.39 9.36
N GLY A 178 7.05 11.36 9.24
CA GLY A 178 5.62 11.54 9.04
C GLY A 178 4.79 10.38 9.53
N ILE A 179 3.51 10.66 9.69
CA ILE A 179 2.45 9.68 9.96
C ILE A 179 1.53 9.62 8.75
N GLU A 180 1.01 8.45 8.44
CA GLU A 180 0.19 8.23 7.26
C GLU A 180 -0.93 7.23 7.55
N LEU A 181 -2.11 7.55 7.00
CA LEU A 181 -3.25 6.66 6.89
C LEU A 181 -3.57 6.52 5.41
N GLY A 182 -3.48 5.31 4.87
CA GLY A 182 -3.69 5.08 3.45
C GLY A 182 -4.59 3.88 3.18
N ALA A 183 -5.70 4.10 2.48
CA ALA A 183 -6.57 3.06 1.95
C ALA A 183 -6.11 2.65 0.54
N ARG A 184 -6.35 1.38 0.19
CA ARG A 184 -6.13 0.82 -1.15
C ARG A 184 -7.43 0.27 -1.66
N TYR A 185 -7.93 0.90 -2.71
CA TYR A 185 -9.06 0.38 -3.47
C TYR A 185 -8.56 -0.69 -4.42
N THR A 186 -8.99 -1.92 -4.24
CA THR A 186 -8.65 -3.02 -5.13
C THR A 186 -9.75 -3.23 -6.17
N PHE A 187 -9.40 -3.85 -7.29
CA PHE A 187 -10.37 -4.21 -8.32
C PHE A 187 -10.81 -5.67 -8.24
N THR A 188 -10.45 -6.35 -7.16
CA THR A 188 -10.79 -7.74 -6.89
C THR A 188 -11.62 -7.88 -5.62
N ASP A 189 -12.35 -8.95 -5.53
CA ASP A 189 -13.16 -9.37 -4.38
C ASP A 189 -12.72 -10.77 -3.91
N ASN A 190 -11.44 -11.10 -4.11
CA ASN A 190 -10.90 -12.43 -3.82
C ASN A 190 -9.65 -12.43 -2.93
N ILE A 191 -9.39 -11.33 -2.24
CA ILE A 191 -8.29 -11.24 -1.27
C ILE A 191 -8.61 -12.06 -0.01
N ASP A 192 -9.90 -12.14 0.33
CA ASP A 192 -10.42 -12.86 1.49
C ASP A 192 -10.98 -14.25 1.16
N GLY A 193 -11.07 -14.61 -0.13
CA GLY A 193 -11.64 -15.87 -0.58
C GLY A 193 -13.18 -15.91 -0.56
N SER A 194 -13.85 -14.75 -0.47
CA SER A 194 -15.32 -14.66 -0.50
C SER A 194 -15.91 -14.98 -1.86
N GLN A 195 -15.16 -14.70 -2.93
CA GLN A 195 -15.54 -15.01 -4.32
C GLN A 195 -14.43 -15.80 -5.03
N PRO A 196 -14.31 -17.10 -4.77
CA PRO A 196 -13.31 -17.91 -5.44
C PRO A 196 -13.59 -17.97 -6.95
N SER A 197 -12.56 -17.71 -7.76
CA SER A 197 -12.62 -17.88 -9.20
C SER A 197 -12.88 -19.35 -9.55
N GLU A 198 -13.65 -19.61 -10.61
CA GLU A 198 -13.96 -20.96 -11.09
C GLU A 198 -12.65 -21.71 -11.40
N VAL A 199 -12.35 -22.74 -10.63
CA VAL A 199 -11.32 -23.71 -10.96
C VAL A 199 -12.03 -24.96 -11.49
N ASP A 200 -11.81 -25.21 -12.79
CA ASP A 200 -12.09 -26.44 -13.50
C ASP A 200 -13.50 -27.04 -13.28
N GLY A 201 -14.52 -26.37 -13.81
CA GLY A 201 -15.81 -26.91 -14.25
C GLY A 201 -16.67 -27.78 -13.32
N SER A 202 -16.17 -28.22 -12.19
CA SER A 202 -16.78 -29.30 -11.42
C SER A 202 -17.42 -28.88 -10.09
N TYR A 203 -17.03 -27.79 -9.48
CA TYR A 203 -17.61 -27.35 -8.20
C TYR A 203 -17.72 -25.83 -8.17
N ARG A 204 -18.95 -25.31 -8.31
CA ARG A 204 -19.27 -23.94 -7.87
C ARG A 204 -19.17 -23.93 -6.36
N LEU A 205 -18.05 -23.47 -5.85
CA LEU A 205 -17.96 -23.04 -4.48
C LEU A 205 -18.92 -21.85 -4.33
N LYS A 206 -19.77 -21.89 -3.32
CA LYS A 206 -20.75 -20.83 -3.16
C LYS A 206 -20.05 -19.61 -2.63
N ASP A 207 -20.07 -18.56 -3.46
CA ASP A 207 -19.70 -17.22 -3.06
C ASP A 207 -20.50 -16.83 -1.81
N PHE A 208 -19.83 -16.20 -0.89
CA PHE A 208 -20.49 -15.57 0.26
C PHE A 208 -20.06 -14.09 0.26
N GLY A 209 -20.86 -13.24 0.88
CA GLY A 209 -20.58 -11.81 0.91
C GLY A 209 -21.33 -10.99 -0.13
N ASN A 210 -20.93 -9.76 -0.32
CA ASN A 210 -21.60 -8.80 -1.19
C ASN A 210 -20.87 -8.67 -2.52
N ARG A 211 -21.40 -9.24 -3.57
CA ARG A 211 -20.83 -9.19 -4.94
C ARG A 211 -20.68 -7.79 -5.56
N ASN A 212 -21.23 -6.77 -4.92
CA ASN A 212 -21.20 -5.40 -5.43
C ASN A 212 -20.12 -4.53 -4.76
N THR A 213 -19.37 -5.09 -3.82
CA THR A 213 -18.29 -4.40 -3.11
C THR A 213 -16.97 -5.09 -3.41
N THR A 214 -15.93 -4.31 -3.60
CA THR A 214 -14.56 -4.82 -3.75
C THR A 214 -13.85 -4.80 -2.41
N ASP A 215 -12.82 -5.61 -2.28
CA ASP A 215 -11.97 -5.65 -1.10
C ASP A 215 -11.12 -4.39 -0.97
N TRP A 216 -10.91 -3.95 0.26
CA TRP A 216 -10.02 -2.84 0.59
C TRP A 216 -9.03 -3.27 1.66
N TYR A 217 -7.86 -2.67 1.66
CA TYR A 217 -6.96 -2.75 2.80
C TYR A 217 -6.40 -1.39 3.15
N VAL A 218 -6.11 -1.20 4.42
CA VAL A 218 -5.66 0.08 4.98
C VAL A 218 -4.33 -0.11 5.67
N PHE A 219 -3.39 0.78 5.38
CA PHE A 219 -2.13 0.88 6.10
C PHE A 219 -2.12 2.15 6.94
N THR A 220 -1.79 1.99 8.20
CA THR A 220 -1.59 3.10 9.13
C THR A 220 -0.18 2.99 9.67
N GLY A 221 0.64 4.01 9.46
CA GLY A 221 2.04 3.90 9.83
C GLY A 221 2.78 5.21 9.99
N ILE A 222 4.03 5.06 10.31
CA ILE A 222 5.00 6.14 10.41
C ILE A 222 6.16 5.86 9.44
N TYR A 223 6.79 6.92 9.00
CA TYR A 223 8.01 6.80 8.20
C TYR A 223 9.05 7.83 8.59
N LEU A 224 10.28 7.52 8.25
CA LEU A 224 11.42 8.39 8.37
C LEU A 224 12.07 8.49 7.01
N THR A 225 12.34 9.69 6.50
CA THR A 225 13.04 9.90 5.25
C THR A 225 14.31 10.71 5.47
N PHE A 226 15.32 10.36 4.69
CA PHE A 226 16.59 11.06 4.63
C PHE A 226 16.70 11.77 3.29
N ASN A 227 17.08 13.05 3.33
CA ASN A 227 17.20 13.88 2.15
C ASN A 227 18.56 13.68 1.52
N PHE A 228 18.58 13.45 0.21
CA PHE A 228 19.77 13.38 -0.61
C PHE A 228 19.69 14.45 -1.70
N GLY A 229 20.61 15.37 -1.70
CA GLY A 229 20.68 16.42 -2.70
C GLY A 229 21.76 17.41 -2.34
N HIS A 230 22.34 18.05 -3.32
CA HIS A 230 23.31 19.11 -3.09
C HIS A 230 22.57 20.44 -3.07
N ARG A 231 22.75 21.24 -2.01
CA ARG A 231 22.34 22.64 -2.05
C ARG A 231 23.03 23.30 -3.24
N SER A 232 22.26 23.85 -4.17
CA SER A 232 22.86 24.74 -5.17
C SER A 232 23.43 25.93 -4.41
N CYS A 233 24.76 26.08 -4.43
CA CYS A 233 25.43 27.27 -3.90
C CYS A 233 25.11 28.47 -4.79
N TYR A 234 23.87 28.96 -4.75
CA TYR A 234 23.54 30.27 -5.31
C TYR A 234 23.59 31.25 -4.13
N ASN A 235 24.65 32.06 -4.09
CA ASN A 235 24.67 33.26 -3.26
C ASN A 235 23.62 34.22 -3.87
N GLU A 236 22.52 34.40 -3.22
CA GLU A 236 21.73 35.61 -3.42
C GLU A 236 22.52 36.80 -2.87
N TYR A 237 22.94 37.66 -3.77
CA TYR A 237 23.40 39.00 -3.44
C TYR A 237 22.19 39.93 -3.25
#